data_080f06eb5a61130bdf71308c9c4a631b
#
_entry.id   080f06eb5a61130bdf71308c9c4a631b
#
_cell.length_a   1.000
_cell.length_b   1.000
_cell.length_c   1.000
_cell.angle_alpha   90.00
_cell.angle_beta   90.00
_cell.angle_gamma   90.00
#
_symmetry.space_group_name_H-M   'P 1'
#
loop_
_entity.id
_entity.type
_entity.pdbx_description
1 polymer ?
#
loop_
_entity_poly.entity_id
_entity_poly.type
_entity_poly.pdbx_seq_one_letter_code
_entity_poly.pdbx_strand_id
1 'polypeptide(L)'
;MNHQKRVIGLFAGIFAAVILYAAPIAGLSREGQICLSLTIMTVIFWACQVAQPGYVSALLLALYVVLGVAEPPVVFSAWTGTTIYLIIGAYLIASAVKNSGLGERIAYWFIVRFMHSYQSIFTSIFGLTFVLSVIIPHPWPRAFLIMSIIREVIENAKIPRKDAVPIGYAVFAASVPVSMIFLTGDSSINPLAVQYAGVELGWFGWLKLMGVPCAAASVLTCAALLAVFRPSQPVLVDKQSARQRLAAMGKLGRQELRAIIWLSAAVVLWATDSIHGIDIGWVTLIIAMLMSMPLVGSCCPPRHGARCPFTCCCLSRRPWQSAGWARPQE
;
A
#
# COMPACT_ATOMS: atom_id res chain seq x y z
N MET A 1 -12.39 -7.71 18.40
CA MET A 1 -11.83 -8.94 17.79
C MET A 1 -11.68 -10.00 18.85
N ASN A 2 -12.13 -11.24 18.60
CA ASN A 2 -12.36 -12.24 19.64
C ASN A 2 -11.03 -12.73 20.25
N HIS A 3 -10.81 -12.53 21.55
CA HIS A 3 -9.63 -12.97 22.31
C HIS A 3 -9.36 -14.48 22.11
N GLN A 4 -10.42 -15.28 22.03
CA GLN A 4 -10.34 -16.72 21.79
C GLN A 4 -9.62 -17.07 20.47
N LYS A 5 -9.87 -16.34 19.36
CA LYS A 5 -9.19 -16.59 18.08
C LYS A 5 -7.68 -16.38 18.16
N ARG A 6 -7.23 -15.38 18.92
CA ARG A 6 -5.80 -15.13 19.14
C ARG A 6 -5.13 -16.23 19.94
N VAL A 7 -5.79 -16.68 21.01
CA VAL A 7 -5.28 -17.76 21.86
C VAL A 7 -5.22 -19.07 21.08
N ILE A 8 -6.29 -19.40 20.36
CA ILE A 8 -6.32 -20.61 19.49
C ILE A 8 -5.22 -20.52 18.44
N GLY A 9 -5.05 -19.36 17.77
CA GLY A 9 -4.00 -19.16 16.77
C GLY A 9 -2.59 -19.30 17.33
N LEU A 10 -2.36 -18.81 18.57
CA LEU A 10 -1.07 -18.96 19.25
C LEU A 10 -0.73 -20.44 19.45
N PHE A 11 -1.63 -21.20 20.07
CA PHE A 11 -1.41 -22.62 20.33
C PHE A 11 -1.34 -23.44 19.04
N ALA A 12 -2.21 -23.18 18.07
CA ALA A 12 -2.22 -23.86 16.78
C ALA A 12 -0.90 -23.62 16.01
N GLY A 13 -0.38 -22.39 16.01
CA GLY A 13 0.87 -22.08 15.34
C GLY A 13 2.07 -22.74 16.00
N ILE A 14 2.18 -22.70 17.34
CA ILE A 14 3.24 -23.39 18.08
C ILE A 14 3.14 -24.90 17.84
N PHE A 15 1.95 -25.48 17.93
CA PHE A 15 1.73 -26.92 17.72
C PHE A 15 2.13 -27.35 16.30
N ALA A 16 1.74 -26.59 15.27
CA ALA A 16 2.14 -26.86 13.91
C ALA A 16 3.67 -26.79 13.72
N ALA A 17 4.33 -25.80 14.34
CA ALA A 17 5.79 -25.69 14.31
C ALA A 17 6.48 -26.89 14.97
N VAL A 18 5.99 -27.35 16.13
CA VAL A 18 6.56 -28.50 16.84
C VAL A 18 6.38 -29.78 16.03
N ILE A 19 5.22 -29.99 15.43
CA ILE A 19 5.00 -31.17 14.56
C ILE A 19 5.95 -31.15 13.38
N LEU A 20 6.04 -30.02 12.65
CA LEU A 20 6.93 -29.91 11.48
C LEU A 20 8.40 -30.01 11.86
N TYR A 21 8.79 -29.54 13.04
CA TYR A 21 10.14 -29.69 13.55
C TYR A 21 10.48 -31.14 13.93
N ALA A 22 9.52 -31.88 14.46
CA ALA A 22 9.71 -33.26 14.90
C ALA A 22 9.56 -34.28 13.76
N ALA A 23 8.74 -34.00 12.75
CA ALA A 23 8.49 -34.89 11.63
C ALA A 23 9.65 -34.87 10.64
N PRO A 24 10.34 -36.01 10.38
CA PRO A 24 11.41 -36.06 9.38
C PRO A 24 10.81 -35.88 7.98
N ILE A 25 11.20 -34.81 7.30
CA ILE A 25 10.77 -34.53 5.91
C ILE A 25 11.91 -34.96 4.97
N ALA A 26 11.65 -35.98 4.16
CA ALA A 26 12.64 -36.49 3.23
C ALA A 26 13.09 -35.42 2.21
N GLY A 27 14.38 -35.25 2.04
CA GLY A 27 14.96 -34.29 1.10
C GLY A 27 15.12 -32.85 1.65
N LEU A 28 14.76 -32.57 2.91
CA LEU A 28 14.94 -31.26 3.53
C LEU A 28 16.08 -31.29 4.55
N SER A 29 16.98 -30.30 4.50
CA SER A 29 18.01 -30.12 5.52
C SER A 29 17.42 -29.74 6.88
N ARG A 30 18.21 -29.87 7.93
CA ARG A 30 17.75 -29.52 9.28
C ARG A 30 17.38 -28.04 9.39
N GLU A 31 18.22 -27.17 8.81
CA GLU A 31 18.00 -25.73 8.75
C GLU A 31 16.74 -25.41 7.93
N GLY A 32 16.53 -26.09 6.79
CA GLY A 32 15.34 -25.97 5.97
C GLY A 32 14.07 -26.39 6.70
N GLN A 33 14.15 -27.44 7.52
CA GLN A 33 13.02 -27.91 8.34
C GLN A 33 12.65 -26.91 9.44
N ILE A 34 13.65 -26.32 10.11
CA ILE A 34 13.43 -25.25 11.09
C ILE A 34 12.82 -24.02 10.40
N CYS A 35 13.36 -23.63 9.26
CA CYS A 35 12.85 -22.52 8.45
C CYS A 35 11.35 -22.71 8.11
N LEU A 36 11.00 -23.88 7.58
CA LEU A 36 9.62 -24.19 7.23
C LEU A 36 8.70 -24.17 8.46
N SER A 37 9.13 -24.75 9.57
CA SER A 37 8.36 -24.82 10.81
C SER A 37 8.02 -23.45 11.36
N LEU A 38 9.03 -22.55 11.42
CA LEU A 38 8.86 -21.17 11.90
C LEU A 38 8.04 -20.32 10.92
N THR A 39 8.21 -20.54 9.61
CA THR A 39 7.41 -19.84 8.59
C THR A 39 5.93 -20.19 8.72
N ILE A 40 5.59 -21.47 8.83
CA ILE A 40 4.19 -21.90 8.99
C ILE A 40 3.59 -21.36 10.30
N MET A 41 4.33 -21.38 11.39
CA MET A 41 3.91 -20.72 12.63
C MET A 41 3.57 -19.24 12.43
N THR A 42 4.46 -18.53 11.73
CA THR A 42 4.29 -17.11 11.45
C THR A 42 3.06 -16.84 10.58
N VAL A 43 2.83 -17.63 9.56
CA VAL A 43 1.64 -17.52 8.68
C VAL A 43 0.36 -17.73 9.51
N ILE A 44 0.32 -18.74 10.41
CA ILE A 44 -0.81 -18.95 11.30
C ILE A 44 -1.00 -17.76 12.23
N PHE A 45 0.07 -17.20 12.78
CA PHE A 45 0.00 -16.01 13.65
C PHE A 45 -0.55 -14.79 12.90
N TRP A 46 -0.19 -14.59 11.64
CA TRP A 46 -0.74 -13.52 10.80
C TRP A 46 -2.23 -13.75 10.51
N ALA A 47 -2.59 -14.95 10.09
CA ALA A 47 -3.98 -15.32 9.76
C ALA A 47 -4.93 -15.18 10.97
N CYS A 48 -4.46 -15.58 12.15
CA CYS A 48 -5.22 -15.48 13.41
C CYS A 48 -5.06 -14.12 14.09
N GLN A 49 -4.21 -13.22 13.54
CA GLN A 49 -3.91 -11.92 14.12
C GLN A 49 -3.51 -11.99 15.61
N VAL A 50 -2.64 -12.94 15.92
CA VAL A 50 -2.14 -13.19 17.29
C VAL A 50 -1.48 -11.92 17.84
N ALA A 51 -0.62 -11.28 17.04
CA ALA A 51 -0.03 -9.98 17.31
C ALA A 51 0.01 -9.13 16.03
N GLN A 52 0.51 -7.90 16.14
CA GLN A 52 0.71 -7.07 14.95
C GLN A 52 1.75 -7.74 14.01
N PRO A 53 1.52 -7.74 12.68
CA PRO A 53 2.39 -8.44 11.73
C PRO A 53 3.87 -8.08 11.86
N GLY A 54 4.20 -6.81 12.14
CA GLY A 54 5.59 -6.37 12.32
C GLY A 54 6.32 -7.06 13.49
N TYR A 55 5.63 -7.26 14.64
CA TYR A 55 6.24 -7.97 15.78
C TYR A 55 6.43 -9.45 15.47
N VAL A 56 5.44 -10.07 14.80
CA VAL A 56 5.54 -11.49 14.41
C VAL A 56 6.67 -11.72 13.41
N SER A 57 6.82 -10.80 12.44
CA SER A 57 7.91 -10.85 11.46
C SER A 57 9.28 -10.65 12.11
N ALA A 58 9.40 -9.68 13.02
CA ALA A 58 10.66 -9.43 13.75
C ALA A 58 11.04 -10.65 14.61
N LEU A 59 10.05 -11.28 15.25
CA LEU A 59 10.27 -12.52 16.01
C LEU A 59 10.75 -13.65 15.10
N LEU A 60 10.15 -13.82 13.91
CA LEU A 60 10.58 -14.83 12.94
C LEU A 60 12.06 -14.65 12.56
N LEU A 61 12.45 -13.41 12.18
CA LEU A 61 13.82 -13.12 11.79
C LEU A 61 14.81 -13.37 12.95
N ALA A 62 14.44 -12.98 14.17
CA ALA A 62 15.24 -13.24 15.35
C ALA A 62 15.39 -14.76 15.62
N LEU A 63 14.31 -15.54 15.46
CA LEU A 63 14.35 -16.98 15.64
C LEU A 63 15.18 -17.68 14.55
N TYR A 64 15.19 -17.18 13.32
CA TYR A 64 16.05 -17.73 12.26
C TYR A 64 17.52 -17.62 12.62
N VAL A 65 17.95 -16.50 13.20
CA VAL A 65 19.34 -16.31 13.66
C VAL A 65 19.63 -17.18 14.87
N VAL A 66 18.76 -17.14 15.90
CA VAL A 66 19.00 -17.83 17.18
C VAL A 66 19.00 -19.34 17.02
N LEU A 67 18.17 -19.90 16.15
CA LEU A 67 18.08 -21.33 15.88
C LEU A 67 19.02 -21.80 14.76
N GLY A 68 19.90 -20.91 14.26
CA GLY A 68 20.92 -21.27 13.30
C GLY A 68 20.40 -21.64 11.90
N VAL A 69 19.25 -21.08 11.49
CA VAL A 69 18.70 -21.29 10.14
C VAL A 69 19.62 -20.67 9.09
N ALA A 70 20.09 -19.45 9.35
CA ALA A 70 21.06 -18.76 8.51
C ALA A 70 21.79 -17.68 9.32
N GLU A 71 22.94 -17.24 8.80
CA GLU A 71 23.72 -16.15 9.40
C GLU A 71 22.97 -14.81 9.32
N PRO A 72 23.20 -13.88 10.30
CA PRO A 72 22.53 -12.58 10.33
C PRO A 72 22.57 -11.80 9.01
N PRO A 73 23.71 -11.72 8.26
CA PRO A 73 23.74 -11.03 6.98
C PRO A 73 22.77 -11.62 5.94
N VAL A 74 22.52 -12.93 5.96
CA VAL A 74 21.58 -13.60 5.07
C VAL A 74 20.15 -13.32 5.49
N VAL A 75 19.84 -13.47 6.79
CA VAL A 75 18.50 -13.24 7.34
C VAL A 75 18.05 -11.80 7.13
N PHE A 76 18.97 -10.84 7.29
CA PHE A 76 18.70 -9.41 7.13
C PHE A 76 19.13 -8.83 5.78
N SER A 77 19.41 -9.67 4.78
CA SER A 77 19.88 -9.22 3.46
C SER A 77 18.95 -8.21 2.77
N ALA A 78 17.64 -8.31 3.01
CA ALA A 78 16.67 -7.34 2.48
C ALA A 78 16.93 -5.91 2.96
N TRP A 79 17.57 -5.70 4.13
CA TRP A 79 17.89 -4.36 4.67
C TRP A 79 19.07 -3.69 3.98
N THR A 80 19.90 -4.44 3.30
CA THR A 80 21.03 -3.93 2.50
C THR A 80 20.65 -3.71 1.03
N GLY A 81 19.51 -4.26 0.59
CA GLY A 81 19.01 -4.10 -0.76
C GLY A 81 18.26 -2.78 -0.97
N THR A 82 18.17 -2.33 -2.22
CA THR A 82 17.50 -1.08 -2.61
C THR A 82 15.99 -1.13 -2.43
N THR A 83 15.38 -2.32 -2.45
CA THR A 83 13.94 -2.54 -2.33
C THR A 83 13.36 -1.98 -1.03
N ILE A 84 14.07 -2.11 0.11
CA ILE A 84 13.58 -1.56 1.38
C ILE A 84 13.49 -0.02 1.33
N TYR A 85 14.46 0.63 0.69
CA TYR A 85 14.50 2.09 0.54
C TYR A 85 13.45 2.58 -0.44
N LEU A 86 13.14 1.78 -1.47
CA LEU A 86 11.98 2.03 -2.35
C LEU A 86 10.68 2.02 -1.55
N ILE A 87 10.46 1.00 -0.70
CA ILE A 87 9.26 0.89 0.13
C ILE A 87 9.15 2.09 1.09
N ILE A 88 10.22 2.41 1.80
CA ILE A 88 10.26 3.55 2.73
C ILE A 88 9.94 4.86 1.98
N GLY A 89 10.62 5.10 0.87
CA GLY A 89 10.40 6.28 0.03
C GLY A 89 8.98 6.36 -0.51
N ALA A 90 8.42 5.24 -0.96
CA ALA A 90 7.04 5.16 -1.44
C ALA A 90 6.00 5.54 -0.37
N TYR A 91 6.17 5.07 0.87
CA TYR A 91 5.30 5.46 1.98
C TYR A 91 5.42 6.95 2.33
N LEU A 92 6.63 7.52 2.28
CA LEU A 92 6.84 8.94 2.50
C LEU A 92 6.20 9.79 1.40
N ILE A 93 6.37 9.41 0.12
CA ILE A 93 5.71 10.06 -1.02
C ILE A 93 4.19 9.98 -0.85
N ALA A 94 3.64 8.81 -0.54
CA ALA A 94 2.21 8.63 -0.32
C ALA A 94 1.68 9.54 0.82
N SER A 95 2.44 9.66 1.91
CA SER A 95 2.12 10.57 3.01
C SER A 95 2.16 12.05 2.57
N ALA A 96 3.17 12.45 1.82
CA ALA A 96 3.30 13.80 1.28
C ALA A 96 2.14 14.15 0.32
N VAL A 97 1.78 13.23 -0.58
CA VAL A 97 0.62 13.38 -1.49
C VAL A 97 -0.69 13.52 -0.71
N LYS A 98 -0.89 12.70 0.32
CA LYS A 98 -2.06 12.79 1.19
C LYS A 98 -2.12 14.15 1.90
N ASN A 99 -1.02 14.58 2.48
CA ASN A 99 -0.96 15.83 3.24
C ASN A 99 -1.10 17.07 2.35
N SER A 100 -0.69 17.00 1.08
CA SER A 100 -0.86 18.09 0.12
C SER A 100 -2.32 18.30 -0.33
N GLY A 101 -3.19 17.30 -0.16
CA GLY A 101 -4.58 17.31 -0.66
C GLY A 101 -4.71 16.98 -2.16
N LEU A 102 -3.60 16.76 -2.87
CA LEU A 102 -3.60 16.49 -4.31
C LEU A 102 -4.42 15.24 -4.66
N GLY A 103 -4.26 14.15 -3.88
CA GLY A 103 -4.99 12.91 -4.10
C GLY A 103 -6.51 13.08 -3.98
N GLU A 104 -6.96 13.83 -2.97
CA GLU A 104 -8.38 14.15 -2.77
C GLU A 104 -8.93 14.99 -3.92
N ARG A 105 -8.21 16.03 -4.37
CA ARG A 105 -8.61 16.85 -5.50
C ARG A 105 -8.80 16.03 -6.78
N ILE A 106 -7.86 15.15 -7.10
CA ILE A 106 -7.96 14.26 -8.26
C ILE A 106 -9.19 13.38 -8.14
N ALA A 107 -9.44 12.81 -6.96
CA ALA A 107 -10.56 11.92 -6.76
C ALA A 107 -11.92 12.66 -6.84
N TYR A 108 -12.07 13.84 -6.25
CA TYR A 108 -13.29 14.64 -6.41
C TYR A 108 -13.51 15.09 -7.86
N TRP A 109 -12.45 15.43 -8.58
CA TRP A 109 -12.52 15.74 -10.01
C TRP A 109 -13.03 14.54 -10.81
N PHE A 110 -12.57 13.32 -10.50
CA PHE A 110 -13.06 12.09 -11.13
C PHE A 110 -14.54 11.84 -10.86
N ILE A 111 -15.01 12.06 -9.62
CA ILE A 111 -16.42 11.91 -9.27
C ILE A 111 -17.27 12.87 -10.12
N VAL A 112 -16.92 14.14 -10.11
CA VAL A 112 -17.67 15.17 -10.84
C VAL A 112 -17.72 14.89 -12.33
N ARG A 113 -16.60 14.39 -12.90
CA ARG A 113 -16.47 14.22 -14.35
C ARG A 113 -17.03 12.90 -14.87
N PHE A 114 -16.81 11.79 -14.16
CA PHE A 114 -17.04 10.45 -14.70
C PHE A 114 -18.13 9.65 -13.98
N MET A 115 -18.42 9.89 -12.70
CA MET A 115 -19.44 9.10 -11.99
C MET A 115 -20.84 9.66 -12.24
N HIS A 116 -21.69 8.88 -12.93
CA HIS A 116 -23.07 9.26 -13.24
C HIS A 116 -24.06 8.18 -12.82
N SER A 117 -23.68 6.92 -12.90
CA SER A 117 -24.50 5.75 -12.66
C SER A 117 -23.73 4.70 -11.86
N TYR A 118 -24.41 3.66 -11.43
CA TYR A 118 -23.78 2.54 -10.73
C TYR A 118 -22.59 1.95 -11.50
N GLN A 119 -22.76 1.70 -12.80
CA GLN A 119 -21.70 1.14 -13.65
C GLN A 119 -20.52 2.09 -13.80
N SER A 120 -20.80 3.40 -13.93
CA SER A 120 -19.73 4.39 -14.04
C SER A 120 -18.93 4.58 -12.75
N ILE A 121 -19.46 4.20 -11.57
CA ILE A 121 -18.68 4.15 -10.33
C ILE A 121 -17.57 3.12 -10.45
N PHE A 122 -17.85 1.90 -10.96
CA PHE A 122 -16.84 0.85 -11.12
C PHE A 122 -15.75 1.28 -12.10
N THR A 123 -16.12 1.72 -13.30
CA THR A 123 -15.15 2.16 -14.30
C THR A 123 -14.32 3.34 -13.80
N SER A 124 -14.93 4.28 -13.06
CA SER A 124 -14.23 5.41 -12.44
C SER A 124 -13.26 4.97 -11.35
N ILE A 125 -13.60 3.95 -10.55
CA ILE A 125 -12.68 3.40 -9.54
C ILE A 125 -11.42 2.85 -10.22
N PHE A 126 -11.57 2.07 -11.29
CA PHE A 126 -10.41 1.54 -12.04
C PHE A 126 -9.58 2.66 -12.66
N GLY A 127 -10.23 3.63 -13.33
CA GLY A 127 -9.55 4.78 -13.92
C GLY A 127 -8.84 5.65 -12.87
N LEU A 128 -9.48 5.93 -11.75
CA LEU A 128 -8.89 6.67 -10.64
C LEU A 128 -7.71 5.91 -10.02
N THR A 129 -7.87 4.59 -9.82
CA THR A 129 -6.80 3.73 -9.33
C THR A 129 -5.60 3.76 -10.27
N PHE A 130 -5.82 3.73 -11.59
CA PHE A 130 -4.77 3.82 -12.60
C PHE A 130 -4.01 5.15 -12.51
N VAL A 131 -4.73 6.29 -12.50
CA VAL A 131 -4.09 7.61 -12.39
C VAL A 131 -3.32 7.74 -11.08
N LEU A 132 -3.92 7.32 -9.97
CA LEU A 132 -3.26 7.38 -8.68
C LEU A 132 -2.11 6.38 -8.53
N SER A 133 -2.02 5.32 -9.35
CA SER A 133 -0.90 4.37 -9.30
C SER A 133 0.42 4.97 -9.78
N VAL A 134 0.35 5.98 -10.62
CA VAL A 134 1.53 6.76 -11.03
C VAL A 134 2.00 7.70 -9.92
N ILE A 135 1.05 8.21 -9.13
CA ILE A 135 1.29 9.27 -8.14
C ILE A 135 1.62 8.68 -6.76
N ILE A 136 0.91 7.62 -6.39
CA ILE A 136 1.03 6.95 -5.09
C ILE A 136 1.61 5.55 -5.32
N PRO A 137 2.93 5.36 -5.13
CA PRO A 137 3.63 4.14 -5.50
C PRO A 137 3.42 2.99 -4.48
N HIS A 138 2.22 2.88 -3.92
CA HIS A 138 1.85 1.78 -3.04
C HIS A 138 0.32 1.59 -3.04
N PRO A 139 -0.20 0.34 -3.14
CA PRO A 139 -1.63 0.07 -3.29
C PRO A 139 -2.46 0.43 -2.06
N TRP A 140 -1.96 0.21 -0.84
CA TRP A 140 -2.73 0.42 0.39
C TRP A 140 -3.14 1.88 0.64
N PRO A 141 -2.21 2.87 0.67
CA PRO A 141 -2.60 4.27 0.84
C PRO A 141 -3.57 4.74 -0.23
N ARG A 142 -3.40 4.28 -1.47
CA ARG A 142 -4.27 4.59 -2.60
C ARG A 142 -5.67 4.01 -2.41
N ALA A 143 -5.78 2.73 -2.03
CA ALA A 143 -7.06 2.08 -1.79
C ALA A 143 -7.82 2.75 -0.64
N PHE A 144 -7.15 3.09 0.46
CA PHE A 144 -7.78 3.81 1.57
C PHE A 144 -8.24 5.21 1.19
N LEU A 145 -7.46 5.94 0.39
CA LEU A 145 -7.87 7.24 -0.13
C LEU A 145 -9.15 7.11 -0.97
N ILE A 146 -9.16 6.20 -1.95
CA ILE A 146 -10.31 5.96 -2.82
C ILE A 146 -11.52 5.52 -1.98
N MET A 147 -11.33 4.59 -1.03
CA MET A 147 -12.39 4.08 -0.17
C MET A 147 -13.04 5.18 0.66
N SER A 148 -12.25 6.12 1.21
CA SER A 148 -12.80 7.22 2.02
C SER A 148 -13.73 8.11 1.20
N ILE A 149 -13.41 8.35 -0.06
CA ILE A 149 -14.16 9.20 -0.97
C ILE A 149 -15.36 8.46 -1.56
N ILE A 150 -15.20 7.19 -1.93
CA ILE A 150 -16.30 6.35 -2.42
C ILE A 150 -17.36 6.14 -1.34
N ARG A 151 -16.95 6.05 -0.07
CA ARG A 151 -17.91 6.04 1.05
C ARG A 151 -18.80 7.27 1.07
N GLU A 152 -18.23 8.46 0.86
CA GLU A 152 -19.01 9.70 0.75
C GLU A 152 -19.98 9.65 -0.44
N VAL A 153 -19.58 9.10 -1.58
CA VAL A 153 -20.47 8.90 -2.74
C VAL A 153 -21.62 7.96 -2.41
N ILE A 154 -21.35 6.84 -1.73
CA ILE A 154 -22.36 5.86 -1.32
C ILE A 154 -23.37 6.48 -0.37
N GLU A 155 -22.89 7.23 0.63
CA GLU A 155 -23.74 7.89 1.64
C GLU A 155 -24.62 8.97 1.01
N ASN A 156 -24.05 9.84 0.15
CA ASN A 156 -24.78 10.91 -0.52
C ASN A 156 -25.81 10.41 -1.55
N ALA A 157 -25.46 9.37 -2.31
CA ALA A 157 -26.39 8.76 -3.26
C ALA A 157 -27.38 7.79 -2.60
N LYS A 158 -27.33 7.64 -1.25
CA LYS A 158 -28.17 6.73 -0.47
C LYS A 158 -28.21 5.31 -1.04
N ILE A 159 -27.04 4.82 -1.50
CA ILE A 159 -26.93 3.49 -2.11
C ILE A 159 -27.21 2.41 -1.05
N PRO A 160 -28.14 1.48 -1.30
CA PRO A 160 -28.45 0.41 -0.36
C PRO A 160 -27.20 -0.44 -0.03
N ARG A 161 -27.10 -0.92 1.21
CA ARG A 161 -25.94 -1.71 1.65
C ARG A 161 -25.60 -2.88 0.73
N LYS A 162 -26.61 -3.53 0.15
CA LYS A 162 -26.47 -4.63 -0.80
C LYS A 162 -25.67 -4.21 -2.04
N ASP A 163 -25.89 -2.99 -2.55
CA ASP A 163 -25.22 -2.47 -3.74
C ASP A 163 -23.92 -1.72 -3.38
N ALA A 164 -23.80 -1.23 -2.14
CA ALA A 164 -22.61 -0.56 -1.63
C ALA A 164 -21.43 -1.51 -1.40
N VAL A 165 -21.67 -2.74 -0.94
CA VAL A 165 -20.62 -3.74 -0.66
C VAL A 165 -19.81 -4.08 -1.92
N PRO A 166 -20.43 -4.37 -3.10
CA PRO A 166 -19.70 -4.57 -4.34
C PRO A 166 -18.83 -3.39 -4.78
N ILE A 167 -19.30 -2.15 -4.56
CA ILE A 167 -18.53 -0.94 -4.86
C ILE A 167 -17.28 -0.88 -3.97
N GLY A 168 -17.42 -1.13 -2.68
CA GLY A 168 -16.30 -1.22 -1.75
C GLY A 168 -15.31 -2.32 -2.15
N TYR A 169 -15.82 -3.49 -2.53
CA TYR A 169 -14.99 -4.59 -3.04
C TYR A 169 -14.22 -4.19 -4.31
N ALA A 170 -14.85 -3.44 -5.22
CA ALA A 170 -14.22 -2.99 -6.47
C ALA A 170 -12.97 -2.13 -6.23
N VAL A 171 -12.90 -1.35 -5.14
CA VAL A 171 -11.71 -0.55 -4.80
C VAL A 171 -10.50 -1.46 -4.54
N PHE A 172 -10.69 -2.54 -3.80
CA PHE A 172 -9.61 -3.50 -3.53
C PHE A 172 -9.31 -4.36 -4.76
N ALA A 173 -10.35 -4.82 -5.48
CA ALA A 173 -10.18 -5.60 -6.70
C ALA A 173 -9.43 -4.83 -7.80
N ALA A 174 -9.65 -3.52 -7.94
CA ALA A 174 -8.91 -2.67 -8.86
C ALA A 174 -7.47 -2.48 -8.44
N SER A 175 -7.20 -2.44 -7.12
CA SER A 175 -5.87 -2.12 -6.60
C SER A 175 -4.81 -3.15 -7.01
N VAL A 176 -5.15 -4.43 -7.16
CA VAL A 176 -4.18 -5.49 -7.47
C VAL A 176 -3.69 -5.41 -8.92
N PRO A 177 -4.52 -5.62 -9.97
CA PRO A 177 -4.03 -5.66 -11.34
C PRO A 177 -3.50 -4.30 -11.82
N VAL A 178 -4.11 -3.20 -11.37
CA VAL A 178 -3.65 -1.86 -11.71
C VAL A 178 -2.28 -1.54 -11.12
N SER A 179 -1.98 -2.04 -9.91
CA SER A 179 -0.66 -1.83 -9.28
C SER A 179 0.48 -2.53 -10.01
N MET A 180 0.17 -3.60 -10.73
CA MET A 180 1.18 -4.36 -11.48
C MET A 180 1.52 -3.74 -12.85
N ILE A 181 0.79 -2.72 -13.31
CA ILE A 181 1.07 -2.06 -14.59
C ILE A 181 2.44 -1.36 -14.56
N PHE A 182 2.72 -0.63 -13.50
CA PHE A 182 3.99 0.08 -13.31
C PHE A 182 4.86 -0.61 -12.27
N LEU A 183 6.17 -0.64 -12.47
CA LEU A 183 7.11 -1.21 -11.49
C LEU A 183 6.94 -0.56 -10.11
N THR A 184 6.78 0.74 -10.08
CA THR A 184 6.53 1.54 -8.87
C THR A 184 5.07 1.50 -8.39
N GLY A 185 4.14 0.91 -9.14
CA GLY A 185 2.73 0.86 -8.77
C GLY A 185 2.45 0.01 -7.52
N ASP A 186 3.24 -1.05 -7.31
CA ASP A 186 3.40 -1.74 -6.03
C ASP A 186 4.88 -1.84 -5.69
N SER A 187 5.34 -0.89 -4.90
CA SER A 187 6.74 -0.78 -4.48
C SER A 187 7.24 -1.95 -3.61
N SER A 188 6.35 -2.84 -3.18
CA SER A 188 6.70 -4.00 -2.37
C SER A 188 6.85 -5.27 -3.21
N ILE A 189 5.84 -5.59 -4.02
CA ILE A 189 5.75 -6.88 -4.71
C ILE A 189 6.49 -6.85 -6.04
N ASN A 190 6.30 -5.80 -6.85
CA ASN A 190 6.86 -5.78 -8.20
C ASN A 190 8.40 -5.81 -8.22
N PRO A 191 9.13 -5.01 -7.40
CA PRO A 191 10.59 -5.09 -7.34
C PRO A 191 11.10 -6.43 -6.81
N LEU A 192 10.39 -7.02 -5.84
CA LEU A 192 10.72 -8.37 -5.35
C LEU A 192 10.57 -9.42 -6.45
N ALA A 193 9.51 -9.33 -7.26
CA ALA A 193 9.33 -10.25 -8.38
C ALA A 193 10.48 -10.15 -9.39
N VAL A 194 10.96 -8.94 -9.71
CA VAL A 194 12.15 -8.73 -10.56
C VAL A 194 13.40 -9.32 -9.93
N GLN A 195 13.63 -9.06 -8.64
CA GLN A 195 14.79 -9.55 -7.90
C GLN A 195 14.83 -11.08 -7.87
N TYR A 196 13.70 -11.75 -7.58
CA TYR A 196 13.65 -13.22 -7.50
C TYR A 196 13.61 -13.90 -8.88
N ALA A 197 13.17 -13.19 -9.92
CA ALA A 197 13.27 -13.69 -11.29
C ALA A 197 14.72 -13.70 -11.83
N GLY A 198 15.65 -13.04 -11.14
CA GLY A 198 17.06 -12.96 -11.54
C GLY A 198 17.27 -12.20 -12.85
N VAL A 199 16.36 -11.27 -13.18
CA VAL A 199 16.43 -10.45 -14.39
C VAL A 199 16.61 -8.98 -14.03
N GLU A 200 17.42 -8.29 -14.80
CA GLU A 200 17.56 -6.83 -14.67
C GLU A 200 16.51 -6.14 -15.53
N LEU A 201 15.41 -5.72 -14.89
CA LEU A 201 14.33 -4.97 -15.53
C LEU A 201 14.23 -3.58 -14.92
N GLY A 202 14.54 -2.56 -15.72
CA GLY A 202 14.24 -1.19 -15.41
C GLY A 202 12.73 -0.89 -15.51
N TRP A 203 12.34 0.34 -15.17
CA TRP A 203 10.95 0.77 -15.13
C TRP A 203 10.21 0.59 -16.47
N PHE A 204 10.85 0.95 -17.58
CA PHE A 204 10.31 0.70 -18.92
C PHE A 204 10.33 -0.77 -19.33
N GLY A 205 11.34 -1.52 -18.91
CA GLY A 205 11.40 -2.98 -19.14
C GLY A 205 10.20 -3.68 -18.52
N TRP A 206 9.89 -3.33 -17.28
CA TRP A 206 8.69 -3.81 -16.59
C TRP A 206 7.41 -3.41 -17.32
N LEU A 207 7.28 -2.12 -17.69
CA LEU A 207 6.07 -1.61 -18.37
C LEU A 207 5.82 -2.33 -19.70
N LYS A 208 6.87 -2.63 -20.47
CA LYS A 208 6.76 -3.40 -21.72
C LYS A 208 6.30 -4.83 -21.48
N LEU A 209 6.79 -5.47 -20.42
CA LEU A 209 6.47 -6.87 -20.11
C LEU A 209 5.11 -7.00 -19.42
N MET A 210 4.87 -6.24 -18.36
CA MET A 210 3.71 -6.38 -17.49
C MET A 210 2.60 -5.37 -17.78
N GLY A 211 2.89 -4.26 -18.47
CA GLY A 211 1.92 -3.19 -18.69
C GLY A 211 0.69 -3.67 -19.46
N VAL A 212 0.89 -4.34 -20.59
CA VAL A 212 -0.23 -4.82 -21.42
C VAL A 212 -1.03 -5.93 -20.75
N PRO A 213 -0.44 -7.03 -20.22
CA PRO A 213 -1.21 -8.08 -19.57
C PRO A 213 -1.93 -7.59 -18.32
N CYS A 214 -1.32 -6.71 -17.52
CA CYS A 214 -1.95 -6.18 -16.32
C CYS A 214 -3.04 -5.14 -16.62
N ALA A 215 -2.90 -4.35 -17.70
CA ALA A 215 -3.98 -3.50 -18.19
C ALA A 215 -5.16 -4.35 -18.69
N ALA A 216 -4.90 -5.41 -19.45
CA ALA A 216 -5.94 -6.35 -19.88
C ALA A 216 -6.62 -7.01 -18.66
N ALA A 217 -5.86 -7.49 -17.68
CA ALA A 217 -6.39 -8.05 -16.44
C ALA A 217 -7.25 -7.02 -15.69
N SER A 218 -6.85 -5.75 -15.66
CA SER A 218 -7.63 -4.67 -15.04
C SER A 218 -8.98 -4.46 -15.73
N VAL A 219 -8.97 -4.43 -17.06
CA VAL A 219 -10.21 -4.30 -17.87
C VAL A 219 -11.11 -5.52 -17.70
N LEU A 220 -10.55 -6.72 -17.74
CA LEU A 220 -11.30 -7.96 -17.54
C LEU A 220 -11.89 -8.05 -16.13
N THR A 221 -11.14 -7.65 -15.10
CA THR A 221 -11.64 -7.59 -13.72
C THR A 221 -12.80 -6.60 -13.61
N CYS A 222 -12.67 -5.40 -14.21
CA CYS A 222 -13.74 -4.41 -14.24
C CYS A 222 -14.98 -4.96 -14.95
N ALA A 223 -14.82 -5.57 -16.12
CA ALA A 223 -15.90 -6.18 -16.88
C ALA A 223 -16.59 -7.31 -16.10
N ALA A 224 -15.81 -8.19 -15.45
CA ALA A 224 -16.35 -9.25 -14.62
C ALA A 224 -17.19 -8.69 -13.43
N LEU A 225 -16.71 -7.65 -12.77
CA LEU A 225 -17.46 -7.00 -11.70
C LEU A 225 -18.76 -6.38 -12.21
N LEU A 226 -18.73 -5.73 -13.36
CA LEU A 226 -19.93 -5.17 -14.01
C LEU A 226 -20.93 -6.23 -14.45
N ALA A 227 -20.47 -7.41 -14.86
CA ALA A 227 -21.32 -8.52 -15.24
C ALA A 227 -21.98 -9.19 -14.04
N VAL A 228 -21.23 -9.37 -12.94
CA VAL A 228 -21.69 -10.05 -11.72
C VAL A 228 -22.56 -9.14 -10.86
N PHE A 229 -22.15 -7.89 -10.66
CA PHE A 229 -22.82 -6.96 -9.74
C PHE A 229 -23.71 -5.98 -10.48
N ARG A 230 -25.01 -6.28 -10.47
CA ARG A 230 -26.04 -5.41 -11.04
C ARG A 230 -26.75 -4.66 -9.91
N PRO A 231 -27.07 -3.37 -10.10
CA PRO A 231 -27.75 -2.59 -9.07
C PRO A 231 -29.18 -3.11 -8.87
N SER A 232 -29.63 -3.12 -7.63
CA SER A 232 -31.01 -3.48 -7.27
C SER A 232 -32.01 -2.40 -7.70
N GLN A 233 -31.54 -1.14 -7.79
CA GLN A 233 -32.32 0.03 -8.16
C GLN A 233 -31.48 0.97 -9.04
N PRO A 234 -32.08 1.82 -9.88
CA PRO A 234 -31.35 2.85 -10.61
C PRO A 234 -30.63 3.79 -9.63
N VAL A 235 -29.30 3.83 -9.72
CA VAL A 235 -28.48 4.71 -8.87
C VAL A 235 -28.08 5.92 -9.69
N LEU A 236 -28.52 7.11 -9.24
CA LEU A 236 -28.07 8.40 -9.74
C LEU A 236 -27.09 8.98 -8.71
N VAL A 237 -25.87 9.25 -9.15
CA VAL A 237 -24.85 9.85 -8.29
C VAL A 237 -25.11 11.33 -8.17
N ASP A 238 -25.44 11.79 -6.94
CA ASP A 238 -25.46 13.21 -6.64
C ASP A 238 -24.02 13.75 -6.58
N LYS A 239 -23.71 14.65 -7.51
CA LYS A 239 -22.40 15.29 -7.63
C LYS A 239 -22.30 16.61 -6.87
N GLN A 240 -23.37 17.04 -6.22
CA GLN A 240 -23.41 18.39 -5.63
C GLN A 240 -22.39 18.51 -4.50
N SER A 241 -22.32 17.54 -3.61
CA SER A 241 -21.33 17.52 -2.52
C SER A 241 -19.89 17.47 -3.04
N ALA A 242 -19.61 16.63 -4.04
CA ALA A 242 -18.29 16.55 -4.66
C ALA A 242 -17.90 17.86 -5.36
N ARG A 243 -18.85 18.54 -6.03
CA ARG A 243 -18.62 19.87 -6.62
C ARG A 243 -18.35 20.92 -5.55
N GLN A 244 -19.11 20.92 -4.46
CA GLN A 244 -18.88 21.82 -3.33
C GLN A 244 -17.51 21.60 -2.68
N ARG A 245 -17.11 20.34 -2.46
CA ARG A 245 -15.79 20.00 -1.95
C ARG A 245 -14.67 20.48 -2.88
N LEU A 246 -14.82 20.19 -4.18
CA LEU A 246 -13.84 20.62 -5.18
C LEU A 246 -13.76 22.16 -5.28
N ALA A 247 -14.89 22.85 -5.21
CA ALA A 247 -14.96 24.32 -5.18
C ALA A 247 -14.34 24.90 -3.91
N ALA A 248 -14.59 24.27 -2.74
CA ALA A 248 -13.99 24.67 -1.46
C ALA A 248 -12.46 24.53 -1.44
N MET A 249 -11.91 23.59 -2.20
CA MET A 249 -10.45 23.47 -2.38
C MET A 249 -9.82 24.63 -3.17
N GLY A 250 -10.64 25.41 -3.89
CA GLY A 250 -10.20 26.58 -4.65
C GLY A 250 -9.16 26.28 -5.75
N LYS A 251 -8.29 27.25 -6.05
CA LYS A 251 -7.20 27.07 -6.98
C LYS A 251 -6.12 26.14 -6.41
N LEU A 252 -5.26 25.58 -7.27
CA LEU A 252 -4.13 24.75 -6.87
C LEU A 252 -3.28 25.48 -5.80
N GLY A 253 -3.18 24.85 -4.62
CA GLY A 253 -2.38 25.35 -3.53
C GLY A 253 -0.88 25.18 -3.78
N ARG A 254 -0.05 25.97 -3.08
CA ARG A 254 1.43 25.84 -3.21
C ARG A 254 1.93 24.44 -2.83
N GLN A 255 1.29 23.78 -1.88
CA GLN A 255 1.66 22.41 -1.47
C GLN A 255 1.30 21.39 -2.54
N GLU A 256 0.13 21.51 -3.17
CA GLU A 256 -0.28 20.67 -4.29
C GLU A 256 0.65 20.83 -5.49
N LEU A 257 0.99 22.08 -5.82
CA LEU A 257 1.92 22.37 -6.93
C LEU A 257 3.30 21.78 -6.69
N ARG A 258 3.85 21.92 -5.47
CA ARG A 258 5.12 21.30 -5.10
C ARG A 258 5.05 19.77 -5.18
N ALA A 259 3.96 19.17 -4.70
CA ALA A 259 3.76 17.73 -4.83
C ALA A 259 3.75 17.29 -6.29
N ILE A 260 3.06 18.03 -7.18
CA ILE A 260 3.05 17.74 -8.62
C ILE A 260 4.47 17.83 -9.20
N ILE A 261 5.24 18.87 -8.88
CA ILE A 261 6.60 19.04 -9.40
C ILE A 261 7.48 17.87 -8.97
N TRP A 262 7.50 17.53 -7.70
CA TRP A 262 8.31 16.44 -7.18
C TRP A 262 7.89 15.07 -7.71
N LEU A 263 6.58 14.81 -7.83
CA LEU A 263 6.07 13.58 -8.42
C LEU A 263 6.41 13.48 -9.90
N SER A 264 6.31 14.59 -10.65
CA SER A 264 6.73 14.61 -12.06
C SER A 264 8.22 14.32 -12.19
N ALA A 265 9.05 14.92 -11.32
CA ALA A 265 10.48 14.63 -11.27
C ALA A 265 10.75 13.14 -10.93
N ALA A 266 10.02 12.57 -9.98
CA ALA A 266 10.13 11.15 -9.64
C ALA A 266 9.81 10.25 -10.84
N VAL A 267 8.68 10.51 -11.52
CA VAL A 267 8.25 9.72 -12.69
C VAL A 267 9.26 9.83 -13.83
N VAL A 268 9.78 11.03 -14.08
CA VAL A 268 10.82 11.23 -15.12
C VAL A 268 12.09 10.46 -14.78
N LEU A 269 12.55 10.52 -13.52
CA LEU A 269 13.74 9.79 -13.08
C LEU A 269 13.52 8.27 -13.10
N TRP A 270 12.35 7.78 -12.74
CA TRP A 270 12.03 6.35 -12.86
C TRP A 270 12.00 5.90 -14.32
N ALA A 271 11.40 6.70 -15.20
CA ALA A 271 11.34 6.39 -16.63
C ALA A 271 12.69 6.45 -17.34
N THR A 272 13.65 7.19 -16.78
CA THR A 272 15.00 7.34 -17.34
C THR A 272 16.06 6.52 -16.58
N ASP A 273 15.67 5.54 -15.77
CA ASP A 273 16.57 4.70 -14.98
C ASP A 273 17.65 4.02 -15.84
N SER A 274 17.28 3.57 -17.04
CA SER A 274 18.18 2.96 -18.02
C SER A 274 19.19 3.95 -18.62
N ILE A 275 19.00 5.27 -18.49
CA ILE A 275 19.91 6.29 -19.00
C ILE A 275 20.95 6.66 -17.94
N HIS A 276 20.51 6.90 -16.69
CA HIS A 276 21.40 7.35 -15.63
C HIS A 276 21.93 6.22 -14.75
N GLY A 277 21.40 4.99 -14.86
CA GLY A 277 21.88 3.81 -14.14
C GLY A 277 21.67 3.84 -12.61
N ILE A 278 20.89 4.79 -12.08
CA ILE A 278 20.59 4.87 -10.64
C ILE A 278 19.38 3.99 -10.34
N ASP A 279 19.51 3.10 -9.36
CA ASP A 279 18.42 2.24 -8.94
C ASP A 279 17.20 3.04 -8.45
N ILE A 280 16.02 2.56 -8.80
CA ILE A 280 14.72 3.18 -8.50
C ILE A 280 14.53 3.40 -6.99
N GLY A 281 15.07 2.52 -6.15
CA GLY A 281 14.98 2.64 -4.69
C GLY A 281 15.67 3.90 -4.18
N TRP A 282 16.88 4.19 -4.66
CA TRP A 282 17.62 5.39 -4.29
C TRP A 282 16.96 6.66 -4.80
N VAL A 283 16.50 6.67 -6.06
CA VAL A 283 15.74 7.79 -6.64
C VAL A 283 14.51 8.09 -5.79
N THR A 284 13.76 7.06 -5.44
CA THR A 284 12.54 7.21 -4.65
C THR A 284 12.83 7.75 -3.26
N LEU A 285 13.87 7.26 -2.60
CA LEU A 285 14.27 7.74 -1.28
C LEU A 285 14.70 9.21 -1.33
N ILE A 286 15.55 9.59 -2.28
CA ILE A 286 16.04 10.98 -2.44
C ILE A 286 14.85 11.92 -2.67
N ILE A 287 13.96 11.61 -3.59
CA ILE A 287 12.76 12.42 -3.85
C ILE A 287 11.88 12.52 -2.60
N ALA A 288 11.66 11.41 -1.91
CA ALA A 288 10.86 11.41 -0.67
C ALA A 288 11.46 12.30 0.41
N MET A 289 12.77 12.27 0.58
CA MET A 289 13.49 13.13 1.53
C MET A 289 13.38 14.61 1.14
N LEU A 290 13.58 14.94 -0.14
CA LEU A 290 13.43 16.30 -0.64
C LEU A 290 11.99 16.84 -0.48
N MET A 291 10.98 16.01 -0.76
CA MET A 291 9.57 16.34 -0.52
C MET A 291 9.27 16.61 0.96
N SER A 292 9.99 15.96 1.86
CA SER A 292 9.79 16.07 3.30
C SER A 292 10.53 17.27 3.91
N MET A 293 11.51 17.84 3.21
CA MET A 293 12.30 18.98 3.71
C MET A 293 11.46 20.27 3.79
N PRO A 294 11.48 21.00 4.92
CA PRO A 294 10.64 22.19 5.11
C PRO A 294 10.93 23.32 4.12
N LEU A 295 12.18 23.50 3.71
CA LEU A 295 12.60 24.59 2.82
C LEU A 295 12.33 24.29 1.35
N VAL A 296 12.45 23.03 0.92
CA VAL A 296 12.41 22.63 -0.48
C VAL A 296 11.06 21.99 -0.83
N GLY A 297 10.62 21.02 -0.02
CA GLY A 297 9.41 20.24 -0.27
C GLY A 297 8.17 20.86 0.37
N SER A 298 8.22 21.11 1.69
CA SER A 298 7.09 21.59 2.51
C SER A 298 5.76 20.84 2.29
N CYS A 299 5.83 19.59 1.79
CA CYS A 299 4.65 18.76 1.60
C CYS A 299 4.19 18.11 2.92
N CYS A 300 5.02 18.20 3.97
CA CYS A 300 4.67 17.78 5.33
C CYS A 300 4.76 19.00 6.25
N PRO A 301 3.70 19.83 6.38
CA PRO A 301 3.73 20.95 7.32
C PRO A 301 3.86 20.41 8.76
N PRO A 302 4.60 21.11 9.64
CA PRO A 302 4.66 20.77 11.05
C PRO A 302 3.33 21.16 11.71
N ARG A 303 2.24 20.41 11.44
CA ARG A 303 1.00 20.56 12.19
C ARG A 303 1.09 19.74 13.46
N HIS A 304 0.80 20.37 14.57
CA HIS A 304 0.69 19.76 15.88
C HIS A 304 -0.13 18.46 15.80
N GLY A 305 0.52 17.32 16.06
CA GLY A 305 -0.10 16.01 16.18
C GLY A 305 0.01 15.03 14.99
N ALA A 306 0.35 15.44 13.78
CA ALA A 306 0.59 14.50 12.69
C ALA A 306 2.03 13.96 12.75
N ARG A 307 2.20 12.76 13.26
CA ARG A 307 3.48 12.06 13.34
C ARG A 307 3.91 11.66 11.95
N CYS A 308 4.95 12.32 11.41
CA CYS A 308 5.66 11.78 10.26
C CYS A 308 6.32 10.47 10.70
N PRO A 309 6.04 9.32 10.04
CA PRO A 309 6.55 8.03 10.51
C PRO A 309 8.08 7.98 10.65
N PHE A 310 8.80 8.81 9.91
CA PHE A 310 10.26 8.85 9.98
C PHE A 310 10.80 9.70 11.15
N THR A 311 10.11 10.76 11.56
CA THR A 311 10.51 11.58 12.72
C THR A 311 10.33 10.82 14.02
N CYS A 312 9.44 9.85 14.08
CA CYS A 312 9.23 8.99 15.24
C CYS A 312 10.35 7.96 15.45
N CYS A 313 10.98 7.47 14.36
CA CYS A 313 12.02 6.45 14.46
C CYS A 313 13.44 7.01 14.65
N CYS A 314 13.74 8.18 14.07
CA CYS A 314 15.14 8.67 14.01
C CYS A 314 15.46 9.91 14.85
N LEU A 315 14.49 10.73 15.27
CA LEU A 315 14.77 12.03 15.87
C LEU A 315 14.01 12.39 17.16
N SER A 316 13.11 11.55 17.68
CA SER A 316 12.47 11.86 18.96
C SER A 316 13.30 11.37 20.14
N ARG A 317 14.08 12.26 20.73
CA ARG A 317 14.67 12.13 22.07
C ARG A 317 13.61 12.17 23.19
N ARG A 318 12.36 11.84 22.94
CA ARG A 318 11.35 11.72 24.00
C ARG A 318 10.94 10.26 24.16
N PRO A 319 11.30 9.64 25.30
CA PRO A 319 10.85 8.28 25.58
C PRO A 319 9.35 8.28 25.87
N TRP A 320 8.63 7.37 25.24
CA TRP A 320 7.42 6.64 25.65
C TRP A 320 6.34 7.29 26.56
N GLN A 321 6.28 8.59 26.80
CA GLN A 321 5.35 9.21 27.75
C GLN A 321 4.04 9.75 27.16
N SER A 322 3.64 9.41 25.95
CA SER A 322 2.33 9.83 25.41
C SER A 322 1.55 8.75 24.68
N ALA A 323 1.73 7.48 25.03
CA ALA A 323 0.74 6.47 24.77
C ALA A 323 -0.33 6.61 25.86
N GLY A 324 -1.41 7.32 25.55
CA GLY A 324 -2.58 7.49 26.42
C GLY A 324 -3.35 6.19 26.64
N TRP A 325 -2.79 5.29 27.42
CA TRP A 325 -3.39 4.07 27.92
C TRP A 325 -3.48 4.17 29.45
N ALA A 326 -4.19 5.12 29.98
CA ALA A 326 -4.72 5.09 31.34
C ALA A 326 -5.51 6.37 31.63
N ARG A 327 -6.80 6.38 31.38
CA ARG A 327 -7.76 6.97 32.31
C ARG A 327 -8.92 6.00 32.45
N PRO A 328 -9.16 5.45 33.62
CA PRO A 328 -10.44 4.91 33.97
C PRO A 328 -11.44 6.07 33.99
N GLN A 329 -12.59 5.88 33.39
CA GLN A 329 -13.75 6.75 33.61
C GLN A 329 -14.25 6.49 35.03
N GLU A 330 -14.27 7.51 35.86
CA GLU A 330 -15.22 7.65 36.94
C GLU A 330 -16.49 8.28 36.40
#